data_bd35fe30f1efcc93d284a2269616aadd
#
_entry.id   bd35fe30f1efcc93d284a2269616aadd
#
_cell.length_a   1.000
_cell.length_b   1.000
_cell.length_c   1.000
_cell.angle_alpha   90.00
_cell.angle_beta   90.00
_cell.angle_gamma   90.00
#
_symmetry.space_group_name_H-M   'P 1'
#
loop_
_entity.id
_entity.type
_entity.pdbx_description
1 polymer ?
#
loop_
_entity_poly.entity_id
_entity_poly.type
_entity_poly.pdbx_seq_one_letter_code
_entity_poly.pdbx_strand_id
1 'polypeptide(L)'
;MKFQKAVRRAERNRGNTLFIDTVNGPVGLNTEAILYVEVMAHYLIYHTADREYKVRASMKEHEDTLRGYHFSRCHKSYLINLKQLKGVNASEVIVGEYSIPLGRAFKDNLLNEYMSYLHR
;
A
#
# COMPACT_ATOMS: atom_id res chain seq x y z
N MET A 1 -19.38 -18.43 -10.66
CA MET A 1 -19.22 -17.47 -9.65
C MET A 1 -18.66 -16.19 -10.16
N LYS A 2 -19.40 -15.17 -9.92
CA LYS A 2 -19.02 -13.85 -10.41
C LYS A 2 -17.68 -13.38 -9.86
N PHE A 3 -17.47 -13.66 -8.60
CA PHE A 3 -16.23 -13.21 -7.97
C PHE A 3 -15.02 -13.87 -8.60
N GLN A 4 -15.12 -15.14 -8.89
CA GLN A 4 -14.00 -15.84 -9.50
C GLN A 4 -13.69 -15.30 -10.89
N LYS A 5 -14.72 -14.94 -11.65
CA LYS A 5 -14.49 -14.33 -12.95
C LYS A 5 -13.77 -13.00 -12.81
N ALA A 6 -14.14 -12.22 -11.81
CA ALA A 6 -13.49 -10.95 -11.57
C ALA A 6 -12.02 -11.14 -11.23
N VAL A 7 -11.73 -12.14 -10.40
CA VAL A 7 -10.35 -12.45 -10.03
C VAL A 7 -9.55 -12.80 -11.27
N ARG A 8 -10.10 -13.71 -12.09
CA ARG A 8 -9.40 -14.15 -13.29
C ARG A 8 -9.13 -13.01 -14.24
N ARG A 9 -10.13 -12.12 -14.39
CA ARG A 9 -9.98 -10.98 -15.28
C ARG A 9 -8.92 -10.02 -14.77
N ALA A 10 -8.87 -9.82 -13.47
CA ALA A 10 -7.88 -8.96 -12.86
C ALA A 10 -6.48 -9.51 -13.05
N GLU A 11 -6.32 -10.81 -12.97
CA GLU A 11 -5.02 -11.41 -13.20
C GLU A 11 -4.53 -11.16 -14.62
N ARG A 12 -5.44 -11.23 -15.57
CA ARG A 12 -5.07 -10.96 -16.95
C ARG A 12 -4.68 -9.49 -17.16
N ASN A 13 -5.11 -8.61 -16.27
CA ASN A 13 -4.73 -7.21 -16.32
C ASN A 13 -3.39 -6.98 -15.66
N ARG A 14 -2.59 -8.00 -15.65
CA ARG A 14 -1.21 -7.94 -15.23
C ARG A 14 -0.98 -7.78 -13.76
N GLY A 15 -1.91 -8.21 -12.94
CA GLY A 15 -1.69 -8.22 -11.52
C GLY A 15 -1.68 -6.85 -10.88
N ASN A 16 -2.27 -5.85 -11.54
CA ASN A 16 -2.41 -4.55 -10.90
C ASN A 16 -3.57 -4.54 -9.91
N THR A 17 -4.32 -5.62 -9.84
CA THR A 17 -5.44 -5.71 -8.90
C THR A 17 -5.05 -6.58 -7.73
N LEU A 18 -5.26 -6.05 -6.55
CA LEU A 18 -5.01 -6.75 -5.30
C LEU A 18 -6.36 -7.09 -4.68
N PHE A 19 -6.57 -8.36 -4.34
CA PHE A 19 -7.81 -8.79 -3.71
C PHE A 19 -7.60 -8.88 -2.20
N ILE A 20 -8.41 -8.14 -1.45
CA ILE A 20 -8.33 -8.10 0.01
C ILE A 20 -9.67 -8.47 0.60
N ASP A 21 -9.62 -9.09 1.77
CA ASP A 21 -10.82 -9.46 2.51
C ASP A 21 -11.13 -8.38 3.52
N THR A 22 -11.98 -7.44 3.13
CA THR A 22 -12.33 -6.36 4.04
C THR A 22 -13.38 -6.84 5.03
N VAL A 23 -13.59 -6.05 6.07
CA VAL A 23 -14.63 -6.37 7.06
C VAL A 23 -16.03 -6.37 6.43
N ASN A 24 -16.17 -5.79 5.25
CA ASN A 24 -17.45 -5.77 4.53
C ASN A 24 -17.45 -6.70 3.32
N GLY A 25 -16.49 -7.59 3.22
CA GLY A 25 -16.43 -8.56 2.14
C GLY A 25 -15.20 -8.37 1.26
N PRO A 26 -15.00 -9.31 0.32
CA PRO A 26 -13.82 -9.21 -0.55
C PRO A 26 -13.94 -8.07 -1.54
N VAL A 27 -12.82 -7.42 -1.81
CA VAL A 27 -12.74 -6.28 -2.71
C VAL A 27 -11.48 -6.40 -3.56
N GLY A 28 -11.60 -6.08 -4.84
CA GLY A 28 -10.43 -5.97 -5.71
C GLY A 28 -10.06 -4.51 -5.83
N LEU A 29 -8.83 -4.17 -5.47
CA LEU A 29 -8.33 -2.82 -5.55
C LEU A 29 -7.25 -2.72 -6.61
N ASN A 30 -7.31 -1.67 -7.41
CA ASN A 30 -6.19 -1.34 -8.28
C ASN A 30 -5.04 -0.88 -7.38
N THR A 31 -3.92 -1.58 -7.42
CA THR A 31 -2.80 -1.25 -6.54
C THR A 31 -2.28 0.16 -6.76
N GLU A 32 -2.45 0.69 -7.96
CA GLU A 32 -2.00 2.06 -8.23
C GLU A 32 -2.91 3.11 -7.61
N ALA A 33 -4.12 2.73 -7.25
CA ALA A 33 -5.04 3.65 -6.60
C ALA A 33 -4.83 3.71 -5.10
N ILE A 34 -4.07 2.77 -4.54
CA ILE A 34 -3.80 2.74 -3.10
C ILE A 34 -2.70 3.74 -2.80
N LEU A 35 -2.95 4.66 -1.89
CA LEU A 35 -1.95 5.66 -1.51
C LEU A 35 -1.04 5.12 -0.42
N TYR A 36 -1.62 4.60 0.64
CA TYR A 36 -0.85 4.03 1.73
C TYR A 36 -1.72 3.08 2.55
N VAL A 37 -1.07 2.27 3.37
CA VAL A 37 -1.72 1.32 4.27
C VAL A 37 -1.27 1.64 5.68
N GLU A 38 -2.20 1.69 6.59
CA GLU A 38 -1.97 2.10 7.97
C GLU A 38 -2.38 1.00 8.92
N VAL A 39 -1.57 0.78 9.98
CA VAL A 39 -1.94 -0.14 11.05
C VAL A 39 -2.78 0.63 12.05
N MET A 40 -3.95 0.08 12.41
CA MET A 40 -4.80 0.67 13.42
C MET A 40 -5.39 -0.45 14.26
N ALA A 41 -4.89 -0.63 15.46
CA ALA A 41 -5.24 -1.74 16.35
C ALA A 41 -4.98 -3.07 15.64
N HIS A 42 -6.00 -3.89 15.45
CA HIS A 42 -5.85 -5.20 14.82
C HIS A 42 -6.21 -5.15 13.33
N TYR A 43 -6.23 -3.96 12.76
CA TYR A 43 -6.69 -3.76 11.38
C TYR A 43 -5.64 -3.09 10.56
N LEU A 44 -5.69 -3.34 9.26
CA LEU A 44 -5.00 -2.54 8.26
C LEU A 44 -6.05 -1.70 7.56
N ILE A 45 -5.74 -0.43 7.37
CA ILE A 45 -6.62 0.47 6.64
C ILE A 45 -5.92 0.81 5.32
N TYR A 46 -6.52 0.40 4.23
CA TYR A 46 -6.04 0.74 2.89
C TYR A 46 -6.67 2.04 2.47
N HIS A 47 -5.84 3.05 2.23
CA HIS A 47 -6.32 4.39 1.89
C HIS A 47 -6.17 4.63 0.39
N THR A 48 -7.28 4.95 -0.25
CA THR A 48 -7.27 5.45 -1.62
C THR A 48 -7.70 6.91 -1.59
N ALA A 49 -7.75 7.55 -2.77
CA ALA A 49 -8.07 8.98 -2.81
C ALA A 49 -9.49 9.26 -2.31
N ASP A 50 -10.41 8.31 -2.50
CA ASP A 50 -11.82 8.57 -2.21
C ASP A 50 -12.42 7.68 -1.13
N ARG A 51 -11.73 6.66 -0.64
CA ARG A 51 -12.28 5.83 0.44
C ARG A 51 -11.22 4.98 1.11
N GLU A 52 -11.62 4.38 2.23
CA GLU A 52 -10.78 3.51 3.02
C GLU A 52 -11.37 2.11 3.02
N TYR A 53 -10.49 1.12 3.15
CA TYR A 53 -10.89 -0.27 3.26
C TYR A 53 -10.23 -0.88 4.48
N LYS A 54 -11.04 -1.44 5.37
CA LYS A 54 -10.54 -2.01 6.63
C LYS A 54 -10.41 -3.52 6.50
N VAL A 55 -9.24 -4.04 6.83
CA VAL A 55 -8.94 -5.46 6.74
C VAL A 55 -8.43 -5.93 8.11
N ARG A 56 -8.96 -7.05 8.61
CA ARG A 56 -8.46 -7.59 9.86
C ARG A 56 -7.22 -8.43 9.56
N ALA A 57 -6.06 -7.82 9.74
CA ALA A 57 -4.79 -8.45 9.42
C ALA A 57 -3.67 -7.64 10.04
N SER A 58 -2.49 -8.21 10.10
CA SER A 58 -1.31 -7.48 10.56
C SER A 58 -0.54 -6.99 9.35
N MET A 59 0.28 -5.96 9.58
CA MET A 59 1.15 -5.44 8.52
C MET A 59 2.05 -6.55 8.00
N LYS A 60 2.55 -7.39 8.90
CA LYS A 60 3.45 -8.47 8.52
C LYS A 60 2.83 -9.41 7.50
N GLU A 61 1.53 -9.65 7.62
CA GLU A 61 0.85 -10.55 6.69
C GLU A 61 0.77 -9.99 5.28
N HIS A 62 0.68 -8.67 5.15
CA HIS A 62 0.45 -8.03 3.87
C HIS A 62 1.69 -7.38 3.28
N GLU A 63 2.70 -7.14 4.11
CA GLU A 63 3.87 -6.36 3.66
C GLU A 63 4.60 -6.99 2.50
N ASP A 64 4.81 -8.30 2.54
CA ASP A 64 5.55 -8.96 1.46
C ASP A 64 4.82 -8.86 0.13
N THR A 65 3.51 -9.09 0.15
CA THR A 65 2.72 -8.96 -1.05
C THR A 65 2.77 -7.54 -1.60
N LEU A 66 2.61 -6.56 -0.72
CA LEU A 66 2.60 -5.17 -1.14
C LEU A 66 3.97 -4.69 -1.61
N ARG A 67 5.04 -5.25 -1.06
CA ARG A 67 6.38 -4.92 -1.55
C ARG A 67 6.51 -5.28 -3.02
N GLY A 68 5.88 -6.35 -3.46
CA GLY A 68 5.87 -6.72 -4.87
C GLY A 68 5.18 -5.71 -5.77
N TYR A 69 4.37 -4.84 -5.20
CA TYR A 69 3.70 -3.78 -5.93
C TYR A 69 4.32 -2.41 -5.65
N HIS A 70 5.57 -2.41 -5.16
CA HIS A 70 6.35 -1.18 -4.93
C HIS A 70 5.84 -0.35 -3.77
N PHE A 71 5.41 -1.03 -2.72
CA PHE A 71 5.15 -0.37 -1.45
C PHE A 71 6.37 -0.47 -0.56
N SER A 72 6.57 0.50 0.30
CA SER A 72 7.72 0.55 1.19
C SER A 72 7.31 1.06 2.56
N ARG A 73 7.92 0.48 3.61
CA ARG A 73 7.68 0.92 4.98
C ARG A 73 8.34 2.27 5.20
N CYS A 74 7.59 3.20 5.72
CA CYS A 74 8.15 4.50 6.11
C CYS A 74 8.01 4.74 7.62
N HIS A 75 7.32 3.85 8.31
CA HIS A 75 7.06 3.99 9.74
C HIS A 75 6.57 2.64 10.23
N LYS A 76 6.70 2.37 11.51
CA LYS A 76 6.21 1.08 12.00
C LYS A 76 4.73 0.87 11.73
N SER A 77 3.98 1.94 11.56
CA SER A 77 2.54 1.87 11.33
C SER A 77 2.11 2.22 9.92
N TYR A 78 3.05 2.51 9.03
CA TYR A 78 2.68 2.98 7.68
C TYR A 78 3.51 2.33 6.59
N LEU A 79 2.81 1.96 5.52
CA LEU A 79 3.40 1.40 4.31
C LEU A 79 2.90 2.25 3.16
N ILE A 80 3.78 2.84 2.37
CA ILE A 80 3.36 3.78 1.33
C ILE A 80 3.61 3.22 -0.05
N ASN A 81 2.81 3.69 -1.00
CA ASN A 81 2.96 3.33 -2.39
C ASN A 81 4.00 4.25 -3.03
N LEU A 82 5.13 3.68 -3.44
CA LEU A 82 6.21 4.47 -4.04
C LEU A 82 5.79 5.17 -5.32
N LYS A 83 4.81 4.62 -6.02
CA LYS A 83 4.30 5.26 -7.24
C LYS A 83 3.61 6.58 -6.96
N GLN A 84 3.13 6.77 -5.74
CA GLN A 84 2.40 7.97 -5.34
C GLN A 84 3.23 8.90 -4.46
N LEU A 85 4.50 8.56 -4.27
CA LEU A 85 5.38 9.37 -3.42
C LEU A 85 5.76 10.65 -4.15
N LYS A 86 5.52 11.79 -3.51
CA LYS A 86 5.78 13.10 -4.09
C LYS A 86 6.90 13.85 -3.41
N GLY A 87 7.21 13.49 -2.17
CA GLY A 87 8.28 14.18 -1.46
C GLY A 87 8.66 13.48 -0.18
N VAL A 88 9.88 13.70 0.24
CA VAL A 88 10.42 13.15 1.47
C VAL A 88 11.19 14.26 2.17
N ASN A 89 10.89 14.49 3.46
CA ASN A 89 11.71 15.41 4.24
C ASN A 89 12.18 14.68 5.50
N ALA A 90 12.68 15.42 6.47
CA ALA A 90 13.31 14.80 7.63
C ALA A 90 12.35 13.97 8.46
N SER A 91 11.08 14.33 8.50
CA SER A 91 10.11 13.70 9.40
C SER A 91 8.84 13.21 8.74
N GLU A 92 8.69 13.41 7.43
CA GLU A 92 7.45 13.07 6.73
C GLU A 92 7.72 12.65 5.30
N VAL A 93 6.77 11.87 4.76
CA VAL A 93 6.70 11.64 3.32
C VAL A 93 5.37 12.19 2.84
N ILE A 94 5.35 12.69 1.61
CA ILE A 94 4.14 13.21 1.01
C ILE A 94 3.67 12.18 -0.03
N VAL A 95 2.49 11.64 0.17
CA VAL A 95 1.90 10.61 -0.68
C VAL A 95 0.56 11.13 -1.14
N GLY A 96 0.41 11.35 -2.45
CA GLY A 96 -0.78 12.03 -2.92
C GLY A 96 -0.87 13.40 -2.26
N GLU A 97 -1.96 13.62 -1.53
CA GLU A 97 -2.16 14.87 -0.81
C GLU A 97 -1.97 14.71 0.70
N TYR A 98 -1.41 13.58 1.12
CA TYR A 98 -1.29 13.25 2.54
C TYR A 98 0.14 13.32 3.01
N SER A 99 0.30 13.80 4.23
CA SER A 99 1.60 13.83 4.90
C SER A 99 1.63 12.67 5.88
N ILE A 100 2.57 11.75 5.68
CA ILE A 100 2.66 10.53 6.48
C ILE A 100 3.95 10.57 7.29
N PRO A 101 3.91 10.20 8.57
CA PRO A 101 5.12 10.21 9.40
C PRO A 101 6.21 9.31 8.82
N LEU A 102 7.42 9.80 8.86
CA LEU A 102 8.59 9.03 8.45
C LEU A 102 9.41 8.73 9.69
N GLY A 103 9.49 7.44 10.06
CA GLY A 103 10.27 7.04 11.20
C GLY A 103 11.76 7.05 10.85
N ARG A 104 12.58 7.52 11.80
CA ARG A 104 14.01 7.61 11.55
C ARG A 104 14.62 6.29 11.14
N ALA A 105 14.16 5.20 11.75
CA ALA A 105 14.70 3.88 11.47
C ALA A 105 14.36 3.37 10.08
N PHE A 106 13.38 3.99 9.41
CA PHE A 106 12.92 3.53 8.09
C PHE A 106 13.40 4.40 6.96
N LYS A 107 14.01 5.53 7.26
CA LYS A 107 14.31 6.51 6.23
C LYS A 107 15.29 6.01 5.18
N ASP A 108 16.39 5.42 5.62
CA ASP A 108 17.41 4.96 4.68
C ASP A 108 16.88 3.88 3.77
N ASN A 109 16.14 2.92 4.33
CA ASN A 109 15.58 1.85 3.54
C ASN A 109 14.53 2.37 2.55
N LEU A 110 13.71 3.32 3.00
CA LEU A 110 12.72 3.91 2.12
C LEU A 110 13.38 4.60 0.94
N LEU A 111 14.41 5.39 1.20
CA LEU A 111 15.10 6.09 0.13
C LEU A 111 15.76 5.12 -0.84
N ASN A 112 16.38 4.05 -0.32
CA ASN A 112 16.98 3.04 -1.17
C ASN A 112 15.94 2.36 -2.05
N GLU A 113 14.81 2.02 -1.50
CA GLU A 113 13.76 1.36 -2.26
C GLU A 113 13.15 2.30 -3.30
N TYR A 114 13.04 3.58 -2.95
CA TYR A 114 12.53 4.55 -3.90
C TYR A 114 13.49 4.74 -5.06
N MET A 115 14.78 4.83 -4.78
CA MET A 115 15.78 4.94 -5.84
C MET A 115 15.75 3.71 -6.75
N SER A 116 15.63 2.52 -6.17
CA SER A 116 15.48 1.31 -6.95
C SER A 116 14.25 1.37 -7.84
N TYR A 117 13.15 1.84 -7.29
CA TYR A 117 11.91 1.95 -8.05
C TYR A 117 12.08 2.91 -9.23
N LEU A 118 12.74 4.03 -9.00
CA LEU A 118 12.93 5.02 -10.05
C LEU A 118 13.84 4.52 -11.18
N HIS A 119 14.73 3.61 -10.86
CA HIS A 119 15.73 3.14 -11.83
C HIS A 119 15.48 1.71 -12.31
N ARG A 120 14.28 1.19 -12.11
CA ARG A 120 13.94 -0.16 -12.55
C ARG A 120 13.72 -0.26 -14.06
#